data_22fbc8ed88af9793e8b42680b7bde640
#
_entry.id   22fbc8ed88af9793e8b42680b7bde640
#
_cell.length_a   1.000
_cell.length_b   1.000
_cell.length_c   1.000
_cell.angle_alpha   90.00
_cell.angle_beta   90.00
_cell.angle_gamma   90.00
#
_symmetry.space_group_name_H-M   'P 1'
#
loop_
_entity.id
_entity.type
_entity.pdbx_description
1 polymer ?
#
loop_
_entity_poly.entity_id
_entity_poly.type
_entity_poly.pdbx_seq_one_letter_code
_entity_poly.pdbx_strand_id
1 'polypeptide(L)'
;MFTVAICDDDKIVLSSIQKCIEEFATENNISISVDLYDSGKKLLETSLKYNVIFLDIILQTENGIDIGTQLRKLNAFTYIISCKL
;
A
#
# COMPACT_ATOMS: atom_id res chain seq x y z
N MET A 1 12.76 10.83 4.68
CA MET A 1 11.45 10.31 5.10
C MET A 1 11.08 9.09 4.27
N PHE A 2 10.63 8.06 4.92
CA PHE A 2 10.23 6.81 4.27
C PHE A 2 8.76 6.90 3.88
N THR A 3 8.45 6.71 2.60
CA THR A 3 7.09 6.88 2.09
C THR A 3 6.43 5.53 1.81
N VAL A 4 5.21 5.36 2.31
CA VAL A 4 4.44 4.12 2.22
C VAL A 4 3.07 4.41 1.66
N ALA A 5 2.62 3.58 0.75
CA ALA A 5 1.23 3.58 0.29
C ALA A 5 0.56 2.28 0.69
N ILE A 6 -0.70 2.35 1.07
CA ILE A 6 -1.52 1.19 1.39
C ILE A 6 -2.75 1.25 0.51
N CYS A 7 -3.02 0.18 -0.22
CA CYS A 7 -4.17 0.11 -1.12
C CYS A 7 -5.04 -1.09 -0.77
N ASP A 8 -6.29 -0.82 -0.39
CA ASP A 8 -7.29 -1.83 -0.07
C ASP A 8 -8.67 -1.18 -0.20
N ASP A 9 -9.66 -1.92 -0.66
CA ASP A 9 -11.03 -1.42 -0.75
C ASP A 9 -11.78 -1.45 0.58
N ASP A 10 -11.21 -2.06 1.61
CA ASP A 10 -11.78 -2.11 2.96
C ASP A 10 -11.12 -1.06 3.84
N LYS A 11 -11.90 -0.08 4.25
CA LYS A 11 -11.40 1.03 5.08
C LYS A 11 -10.92 0.60 6.45
N ILE A 12 -11.51 -0.46 7.00
CA ILE A 12 -11.08 -0.99 8.30
C ILE A 12 -9.69 -1.60 8.18
N VAL A 13 -9.45 -2.33 7.10
CA VAL A 13 -8.13 -2.93 6.83
C VAL A 13 -7.09 -1.83 6.64
N LEU A 14 -7.41 -0.79 5.86
CA LEU A 14 -6.51 0.35 5.66
C LEU A 14 -6.10 0.98 6.98
N SER A 15 -7.06 1.26 7.85
CA SER A 15 -6.79 1.86 9.16
C SER A 15 -5.95 0.96 10.04
N SER A 16 -6.21 -0.33 10.04
CA SER A 16 -5.46 -1.29 10.84
C SER A 16 -4.00 -1.40 10.41
N ILE A 17 -3.76 -1.48 9.12
CA ILE A 17 -2.40 -1.57 8.58
C ILE A 17 -1.64 -0.26 8.85
N GLN A 18 -2.30 0.87 8.63
CA GLN A 18 -1.70 2.18 8.90
C GLN A 18 -1.26 2.29 10.35
N LYS A 19 -2.12 1.90 11.28
CA LYS A 19 -1.81 1.95 12.71
C LYS A 19 -0.59 1.10 13.05
N CYS A 20 -0.53 -0.12 12.54
CA CYS A 20 0.60 -1.01 12.77
C CYS A 20 1.91 -0.42 12.25
N ILE A 21 1.88 0.15 11.05
CA ILE A 21 3.06 0.74 10.44
C ILE A 21 3.53 1.97 11.22
N GLU A 22 2.60 2.81 11.64
CA GLU A 22 2.94 4.02 12.41
C GLU A 22 3.49 3.68 13.79
N GLU A 23 2.94 2.68 14.44
CA GLU A 23 3.47 2.22 15.74
C GLU A 23 4.89 1.66 15.59
N PHE A 24 5.13 0.86 14.57
CA PHE A 24 6.46 0.34 14.29
C PHE A 24 7.46 1.46 14.05
N ALA A 25 7.07 2.44 13.25
CA ALA A 25 7.93 3.58 12.94
C ALA A 25 8.28 4.39 14.20
N THR A 26 7.28 4.63 15.06
CA THR A 26 7.48 5.35 16.31
C THR A 26 8.44 4.60 17.24
N GLU A 27 8.25 3.30 17.40
CA GLU A 27 9.08 2.46 18.26
C GLU A 27 10.53 2.40 17.78
N ASN A 28 10.75 2.54 16.49
CA ASN A 28 12.09 2.44 15.89
C ASN A 28 12.67 3.78 15.46
N ASN A 29 12.03 4.87 15.82
CA ASN A 29 12.48 6.24 15.51
C ASN A 29 12.65 6.46 13.99
N ILE A 30 11.72 5.91 13.21
CA ILE A 30 11.73 6.05 11.76
C ILE A 30 10.75 7.15 11.36
N SER A 31 11.21 8.10 10.55
CA SER A 31 10.33 9.11 9.98
C SER A 31 9.59 8.51 8.79
N ILE A 32 8.27 8.48 8.85
CA ILE A 32 7.44 7.80 7.86
C ILE A 32 6.24 8.65 7.45
N SER A 33 5.84 8.53 6.19
CA SER A 33 4.61 9.11 5.66
C SER A 33 3.78 7.99 5.05
N VAL A 34 2.52 7.89 5.43
CA VAL A 34 1.62 6.84 4.97
C VAL A 34 0.44 7.45 4.24
N ASP A 35 0.20 7.01 3.01
CA ASP A 35 -0.96 7.41 2.23
C ASP A 35 -1.86 6.20 1.99
N LEU A 36 -3.17 6.43 2.05
CA LEU A 36 -4.17 5.38 1.88
C LEU A 36 -4.90 5.54 0.55
N TYR A 37 -5.11 4.42 -0.12
CA TYR A 37 -5.83 4.37 -1.39
C TYR A 37 -6.90 3.29 -1.34
N ASP A 38 -8.09 3.61 -1.81
CA ASP A 38 -9.19 2.65 -1.91
C ASP A 38 -9.29 2.04 -3.32
N SER A 39 -8.43 2.45 -4.24
CA SER A 39 -8.45 2.03 -5.64
C SER A 39 -7.04 1.89 -6.17
N GLY A 40 -6.77 0.80 -6.88
CA GLY A 40 -5.48 0.60 -7.53
C GLY A 40 -5.24 1.62 -8.64
N LYS A 41 -6.29 2.08 -9.30
CA LYS A 41 -6.18 3.10 -10.34
C LYS A 41 -5.62 4.41 -9.78
N LYS A 42 -6.15 4.84 -8.63
CA LYS A 42 -5.65 6.05 -7.97
C LYS A 42 -4.20 5.89 -7.55
N LEU A 43 -3.84 4.71 -7.05
CA LEU A 43 -2.48 4.42 -6.63
C LEU A 43 -1.51 4.47 -7.82
N LEU A 44 -1.88 3.90 -8.96
CA LEU A 44 -1.03 3.89 -10.15
C LEU A 44 -0.64 5.30 -10.61
N GLU A 45 -1.53 6.26 -10.44
CA GLU A 45 -1.28 7.64 -10.85
C GLU A 45 -0.18 8.31 -10.02
N THR A 46 0.08 7.83 -8.80
CA THR A 46 1.02 8.44 -7.86
C THR A 46 2.12 7.50 -7.39
N SER A 47 2.16 6.27 -7.87
CA SER A 47 3.00 5.19 -7.34
C SER A 47 4.50 5.48 -7.37
N LEU A 48 4.95 6.34 -8.26
CA LEU A 48 6.37 6.67 -8.41
C LEU A 48 6.99 7.32 -7.17
N LYS A 49 6.16 7.78 -6.24
CA LYS A 49 6.62 8.53 -5.07
C LYS A 49 6.86 7.67 -3.84
N TYR A 50 6.58 6.37 -3.91
CA TYR A 50 6.59 5.53 -2.72
C TYR A 50 7.78 4.59 -2.66
N ASN A 51 8.34 4.45 -1.46
CA ASN A 51 9.39 3.47 -1.19
C ASN A 51 8.80 2.07 -1.06
N VAL A 52 7.61 1.95 -0.44
CA VAL A 52 6.93 0.68 -0.23
C VAL A 52 5.45 0.84 -0.53
N ILE A 53 4.87 -0.17 -1.18
CA ILE A 53 3.45 -0.22 -1.46
C ILE A 53 2.89 -1.54 -0.94
N PHE A 54 1.90 -1.46 -0.05
CA PHE A 54 1.12 -2.62 0.39
C PHE A 54 -0.15 -2.67 -0.44
N LEU A 55 -0.33 -3.74 -1.18
CA LEU A 55 -1.44 -3.88 -2.12
C LEU A 55 -2.23 -5.15 -1.81
N ASP A 56 -3.54 -5.02 -1.65
CA ASP A 56 -4.44 -6.17 -1.55
C ASP A 56 -4.61 -6.76 -2.97
N ILE A 57 -4.29 -8.04 -3.12
CA ILE A 57 -4.41 -8.71 -4.42
C ILE A 57 -5.86 -9.02 -4.78
N ILE A 58 -6.77 -8.96 -3.80
CA ILE A 58 -8.19 -9.23 -4.03
C ILE A 58 -8.96 -7.94 -3.85
N LEU A 59 -8.92 -7.09 -4.88
CA LEU A 59 -9.74 -5.89 -4.93
C LEU A 59 -11.07 -6.21 -5.59
N GLN A 60 -12.15 -5.63 -5.07
CA GLN A 60 -13.50 -5.95 -5.56
C GLN A 60 -13.70 -5.57 -7.03
N THR A 61 -13.13 -4.47 -7.46
CA THR A 61 -13.36 -3.91 -8.78
C THR A 61 -12.14 -3.97 -9.68
N GLU A 62 -11.01 -4.49 -9.19
CA GLU A 62 -9.75 -4.47 -9.90
C GLU A 62 -8.98 -5.76 -9.66
N ASN A 63 -8.11 -6.14 -10.61
CA ASN A 63 -7.23 -7.27 -10.42
C ASN A 63 -5.94 -6.80 -9.74
N GLY A 64 -5.78 -7.16 -8.44
CA GLY A 64 -4.63 -6.74 -7.66
C GLY A 64 -3.30 -7.27 -8.22
N ILE A 65 -3.30 -8.45 -8.85
CA ILE A 65 -2.08 -9.01 -9.44
C ILE A 65 -1.64 -8.18 -10.64
N ASP A 66 -2.57 -7.79 -11.51
CA ASP A 66 -2.25 -6.95 -12.66
C ASP A 66 -1.74 -5.58 -12.22
N ILE A 67 -2.39 -5.00 -11.22
CA ILE A 67 -1.98 -3.71 -10.67
C ILE A 67 -0.60 -3.83 -10.04
N GLY A 68 -0.35 -4.91 -9.29
CA GLY A 68 0.96 -5.17 -8.69
C GLY A 68 2.05 -5.28 -9.73
N THR A 69 1.78 -5.94 -10.86
CA THR A 69 2.74 -6.07 -11.95
C THR A 69 3.08 -4.71 -12.55
N GLN A 70 2.07 -3.87 -12.77
CA GLN A 70 2.28 -2.52 -13.28
C GLN A 70 3.07 -1.66 -12.30
N LEU A 71 2.77 -1.76 -11.01
CA LEU A 71 3.47 -1.00 -9.98
C LEU A 71 4.95 -1.38 -9.89
N ARG A 72 5.27 -2.67 -10.03
CA ARG A 72 6.66 -3.13 -9.98
C ARG A 72 7.51 -2.59 -11.12
N LYS A 73 6.89 -2.25 -12.24
CA LYS A 73 7.60 -1.60 -13.35
C LYS A 73 7.94 -0.16 -13.02
N LEU A 74 7.18 0.47 -12.12
CA LEU A 74 7.34 1.87 -11.75
C LEU A 74 8.14 2.04 -10.46
N ASN A 75 8.07 1.07 -9.56
CA ASN A 75 8.72 1.11 -8.24
C ASN A 75 9.49 -0.18 -7.98
N ALA A 76 10.62 -0.05 -7.30
CA ALA A 76 11.47 -1.19 -6.98
C ALA A 76 10.85 -2.09 -5.90
N PHE A 77 10.05 -1.53 -5.01
CA PHE A 77 9.54 -2.24 -3.84
C PHE A 77 8.02 -2.19 -3.77
N THR A 78 7.39 -3.32 -4.06
CA THR A 78 5.95 -3.48 -3.93
C THR A 78 5.68 -4.79 -3.20
N TYR A 79 4.96 -4.71 -2.10
CA TYR A 79 4.55 -5.88 -1.34
C TYR A 79 3.07 -6.12 -1.56
N ILE A 80 2.74 -7.34 -1.97
CA ILE A 80 1.37 -7.75 -2.20
C ILE A 80 0.88 -8.49 -0.98
N ILE A 81 -0.21 -8.02 -0.40
CA ILE A 81 -0.80 -8.62 0.80
C ILE A 81 -2.17 -9.16 0.44
N SER A 82 -2.42 -10.42 0.80
CA SER A 82 -3.77 -10.97 0.75
C SER A 82 -4.33 -10.98 2.17
N CYS A 83 -5.30 -10.14 2.40
CA CYS A 83 -5.95 -10.05 3.72
C CYS A 83 -7.21 -10.91 3.83
N LYS A 84 -7.56 -11.60 2.77
CA LYS A 84 -8.76 -12.44 2.73
C LYS A 84 -8.40 -13.86 3.13
N LEU A 85 -9.00 -14.31 4.16
CA LEU A 85 -8.86 -15.67 4.65
C LEU A 85 -10.04 -16.53 4.18
#